data_2fa18acd2a8865a1bece155683520c80
#
_entry.id   2fa18acd2a8865a1bece155683520c80
#
_cell.length_a   1.000
_cell.length_b   1.000
_cell.length_c   1.000
_cell.angle_alpha   90.00
_cell.angle_beta   90.00
_cell.angle_gamma   90.00
#
_symmetry.space_group_name_H-M   'P 1'
#
loop_
_entity.id
_entity.type
_entity.pdbx_description
1 polymer ?
#
loop_
_entity_poly.entity_id
_entity_poly.type
_entity_poly.pdbx_seq_one_letter_code
_entity_poly.pdbx_strand_id
1 'polypeptide(L)'
;MRLVILEAESLGKDMDLSGFSRFGEVTVYEKTTEEECPERVREADIVICNKVRMCSRTLSGAENLKLICVTATGINNIDLDYVKRHNIAVTNVAGYSTVSVAQHTFAMYFYLAEK
;
A
#
# COMPACT_ATOMS: atom_id res chain seq x y z
N MET A 1 1.40 18.50 -5.96
CA MET A 1 1.77 17.23 -5.28
C MET A 1 1.31 16.09 -6.17
N ARG A 2 2.15 15.09 -6.39
CA ARG A 2 1.86 13.92 -7.23
C ARG A 2 1.69 12.69 -6.36
N LEU A 3 0.53 12.08 -6.46
CA LEU A 3 0.13 10.90 -5.71
C LEU A 3 -0.03 9.72 -6.67
N VAL A 4 0.61 8.59 -6.35
CA VAL A 4 0.56 7.38 -7.17
C VAL A 4 -0.02 6.23 -6.36
N ILE A 5 -1.08 5.60 -6.89
CA ILE A 5 -1.67 4.38 -6.35
C ILE A 5 -1.20 3.21 -7.20
N LEU A 6 -0.43 2.29 -6.61
CA LEU A 6 0.25 1.22 -7.34
C LEU A 6 -0.58 -0.06 -7.50
N GLU A 7 -1.57 -0.28 -6.64
CA GLU A 7 -2.30 -1.54 -6.55
C GLU A 7 -3.78 -1.31 -6.22
N ALA A 8 -4.47 -0.51 -7.06
CA ALA A 8 -5.87 -0.15 -6.85
C ALA A 8 -6.80 -1.37 -6.80
N GLU A 9 -6.48 -2.46 -7.51
CA GLU A 9 -7.24 -3.73 -7.45
C GLU A 9 -7.37 -4.26 -6.01
N SER A 10 -6.37 -4.02 -5.15
CA SER A 10 -6.37 -4.46 -3.76
C SER A 10 -7.38 -3.73 -2.87
N LEU A 11 -7.87 -2.57 -3.32
CA LEU A 11 -8.84 -1.75 -2.59
C LEU A 11 -10.30 -2.13 -2.89
N GLY A 12 -10.53 -2.93 -3.93
CA GLY A 12 -11.86 -3.30 -4.42
C GLY A 12 -12.36 -2.39 -5.55
N LYS A 13 -13.15 -2.98 -6.44
CA LYS A 13 -13.63 -2.30 -7.66
C LYS A 13 -14.67 -1.21 -7.39
N ASP A 14 -15.28 -1.23 -6.23
CA ASP A 14 -16.30 -0.30 -5.76
C ASP A 14 -15.74 0.87 -4.93
N MET A 15 -14.41 0.90 -4.74
CA MET A 15 -13.76 1.99 -4.01
C MET A 15 -13.71 3.26 -4.86
N ASP A 16 -14.32 4.33 -4.39
CA ASP A 16 -14.20 5.65 -4.99
C ASP A 16 -12.87 6.32 -4.59
N LEU A 17 -11.98 6.43 -5.56
CA LEU A 17 -10.66 7.06 -5.38
C LEU A 17 -10.65 8.54 -5.74
N SER A 18 -11.78 9.11 -6.20
CA SER A 18 -11.86 10.51 -6.64
C SER A 18 -11.51 11.52 -5.55
N GLY A 19 -11.74 11.16 -4.27
CA GLY A 19 -11.40 11.98 -3.12
C GLY A 19 -9.91 12.32 -2.99
N PHE A 20 -9.02 11.52 -3.59
CA PHE A 20 -7.58 11.81 -3.55
C PHE A 20 -7.18 13.00 -4.43
N SER A 21 -7.99 13.39 -5.43
CA SER A 21 -7.72 14.54 -6.31
C SER A 21 -7.60 15.87 -5.55
N ARG A 22 -8.19 15.96 -4.36
CA ARG A 22 -8.04 17.13 -3.47
C ARG A 22 -6.60 17.37 -2.98
N PHE A 23 -5.74 16.36 -3.05
CA PHE A 23 -4.33 16.45 -2.63
C PHE A 23 -3.38 16.77 -3.77
N GLY A 24 -3.84 16.72 -5.02
CA GLY A 24 -3.04 17.01 -6.21
C GLY A 24 -3.35 16.09 -7.38
N GLU A 25 -2.35 15.91 -8.24
CA GLU A 25 -2.42 15.00 -9.39
C GLU A 25 -2.35 13.55 -8.91
N VAL A 26 -3.29 12.72 -9.35
CA VAL A 26 -3.39 11.31 -8.94
C VAL A 26 -3.25 10.42 -10.15
N THR A 27 -2.29 9.50 -10.09
CA THR A 27 -2.12 8.42 -11.08
C THR A 27 -2.48 7.09 -10.43
N VAL A 28 -3.33 6.31 -11.08
CA VAL A 28 -3.84 5.04 -10.56
C VAL A 28 -3.42 3.90 -11.46
N TYR A 29 -2.79 2.88 -10.87
CA TYR A 29 -2.47 1.60 -11.49
C TYR A 29 -3.21 0.49 -10.78
N GLU A 30 -3.85 -0.41 -11.53
CA GLU A 30 -4.56 -1.57 -10.97
C GLU A 30 -3.60 -2.56 -10.30
N LYS A 31 -2.48 -2.85 -10.98
CA LYS A 31 -1.38 -3.70 -10.51
C LYS A 31 -0.05 -3.07 -10.87
N THR A 32 0.96 -3.34 -10.07
CA THR A 32 2.34 -2.91 -10.34
C THR A 32 3.30 -4.03 -9.97
N THR A 33 4.17 -4.41 -10.90
CA THR A 33 5.29 -5.32 -10.63
C THR A 33 6.49 -4.56 -10.05
N GLU A 34 7.43 -5.29 -9.47
CA GLU A 34 8.66 -4.66 -8.95
C GLU A 34 9.49 -4.02 -10.07
N GLU A 35 9.41 -4.56 -11.30
CA GLU A 35 10.10 -4.05 -12.48
C GLU A 35 9.50 -2.74 -12.99
N GLU A 36 8.19 -2.58 -12.91
CA GLU A 36 7.47 -1.36 -13.32
C GLU A 36 7.53 -0.24 -12.29
N CYS A 37 7.74 -0.61 -11.03
CA CYS A 37 7.67 0.31 -9.90
C CYS A 37 8.60 1.53 -10.03
N PRO A 38 9.89 1.40 -10.39
CA PRO A 38 10.79 2.55 -10.48
C PRO A 38 10.32 3.63 -11.44
N GLU A 39 9.77 3.26 -12.59
CA GLU A 39 9.22 4.20 -13.57
C GLU A 39 7.99 4.93 -13.01
N ARG A 40 7.09 4.17 -12.36
CA ARG A 40 5.81 4.68 -11.86
C ARG A 40 5.95 5.63 -10.68
N VAL A 41 6.96 5.45 -9.84
CA VAL A 41 7.18 6.27 -8.63
C VAL A 41 8.16 7.41 -8.81
N ARG A 42 8.81 7.51 -9.95
CA ARG A 42 9.91 8.47 -10.21
C ARG A 42 9.59 9.91 -9.81
N GLU A 43 8.39 10.36 -10.12
CA GLU A 43 7.98 11.73 -9.86
C GLU A 43 6.96 11.87 -8.71
N ALA A 44 6.74 10.76 -7.96
CA ALA A 44 5.77 10.74 -6.89
C ALA A 44 6.27 11.46 -5.64
N ASP A 45 5.40 12.26 -5.04
CA ASP A 45 5.57 12.78 -3.67
C ASP A 45 4.99 11.79 -2.64
N ILE A 46 3.90 11.11 -3.01
CA ILE A 46 3.19 10.13 -2.17
C ILE A 46 2.94 8.86 -2.98
N VAL A 47 3.22 7.73 -2.38
CA VAL A 47 2.90 6.40 -2.95
C VAL A 47 1.92 5.68 -2.03
N ILE A 48 0.85 5.15 -2.61
CA ILE A 48 -0.07 4.22 -1.94
C ILE A 48 0.16 2.83 -2.53
N CYS A 49 0.50 1.87 -1.68
CA CYS A 49 0.81 0.49 -2.09
C CYS A 49 0.20 -0.54 -1.13
N ASN A 50 0.17 -1.79 -1.53
CA ASN A 50 -0.28 -2.90 -0.68
C ASN A 50 0.84 -3.93 -0.47
N LYS A 51 1.26 -4.61 -1.54
CA LYS A 51 2.21 -5.74 -1.48
C LYS A 51 3.49 -5.53 -2.25
N VAL A 52 3.50 -4.64 -3.24
CA VAL A 52 4.72 -4.37 -4.02
C VAL A 52 5.84 -3.95 -3.07
N ARG A 53 7.03 -4.51 -3.29
CA ARG A 53 8.17 -4.27 -2.41
C ARG A 53 8.69 -2.85 -2.59
N MET A 54 8.81 -2.10 -1.49
CA MET A 54 9.40 -0.76 -1.42
C MET A 54 10.82 -0.85 -0.87
N CYS A 55 11.81 -0.82 -1.74
CA CYS A 55 13.24 -0.96 -1.39
C CYS A 55 14.11 -0.13 -2.35
N SER A 56 15.41 -0.17 -2.17
CA SER A 56 16.37 0.57 -2.99
C SER A 56 16.20 0.35 -4.50
N ARG A 57 15.80 -0.85 -4.92
CA ARG A 57 15.60 -1.18 -6.34
C ARG A 57 14.31 -0.54 -6.89
N THR A 58 13.21 -0.70 -6.18
CA THR A 58 11.88 -0.23 -6.63
C THR A 58 11.67 1.27 -6.45
N LEU A 59 12.38 1.88 -5.51
CA LEU A 59 12.35 3.32 -5.25
C LEU A 59 13.53 4.07 -5.92
N SER A 60 14.24 3.40 -6.81
CA SER A 60 15.34 4.02 -7.57
C SER A 60 14.83 5.20 -8.39
N GLY A 61 15.40 6.39 -8.14
CA GLY A 61 15.03 7.63 -8.82
C GLY A 61 13.80 8.35 -8.27
N ALA A 62 13.17 7.85 -7.20
CA ALA A 62 12.03 8.52 -6.52
C ALA A 62 12.52 9.63 -5.57
N GLU A 63 13.19 10.66 -6.12
CA GLU A 63 13.86 11.70 -5.33
C GLU A 63 12.91 12.62 -4.56
N ASN A 64 11.65 12.73 -5.02
CA ASN A 64 10.64 13.60 -4.41
C ASN A 64 9.76 12.88 -3.37
N LEU A 65 9.93 11.56 -3.22
CA LEU A 65 9.07 10.74 -2.39
C LEU A 65 9.21 11.07 -0.89
N LYS A 66 8.10 11.44 -0.26
CA LYS A 66 8.03 11.85 1.15
C LYS A 66 7.22 10.91 2.02
N LEU A 67 6.26 10.19 1.42
CA LEU A 67 5.32 9.36 2.16
C LEU A 67 4.96 8.09 1.38
N ILE A 68 4.99 6.96 2.07
CA ILE A 68 4.43 5.69 1.61
C ILE A 68 3.26 5.31 2.52
N CYS A 69 2.07 5.15 1.93
CA CYS A 69 0.88 4.66 2.61
C CYS A 69 0.64 3.20 2.25
N VAL A 70 0.73 2.30 3.22
CA VAL A 70 0.47 0.87 3.01
C VAL A 70 -1.00 0.57 3.33
N THR A 71 -1.75 0.08 2.37
CA THR A 71 -3.18 -0.26 2.52
C THR A 71 -3.39 -1.62 3.17
N ALA A 72 -2.56 -1.95 4.15
CA ALA A 72 -2.60 -3.19 4.91
C ALA A 72 -2.08 -2.95 6.34
N THR A 73 -2.30 -3.90 7.23
CA THR A 73 -1.72 -3.88 8.58
C THR A 73 -0.22 -4.18 8.55
N GLY A 74 0.20 -5.21 7.80
CA GLY A 74 1.62 -5.59 7.69
C GLY A 74 2.41 -4.63 6.79
N ILE A 75 3.65 -4.37 7.17
CA ILE A 75 4.60 -3.52 6.44
C ILE A 75 5.89 -4.25 6.07
N ASN A 76 5.88 -5.57 6.03
CA ASN A 76 7.05 -6.40 5.69
C ASN A 76 7.50 -6.27 4.23
N ASN A 77 6.71 -5.65 3.37
CA ASN A 77 7.10 -5.24 2.02
C ASN A 77 7.92 -3.94 1.97
N ILE A 78 8.10 -3.24 3.11
CA ILE A 78 8.85 -1.99 3.19
C ILE A 78 10.24 -2.25 3.75
N ASP A 79 11.27 -1.79 3.06
CA ASP A 79 12.64 -1.70 3.58
C ASP A 79 12.74 -0.50 4.53
N LEU A 80 12.55 -0.75 5.82
CA LEU A 80 12.50 0.29 6.85
C LEU A 80 13.82 1.05 6.98
N ASP A 81 14.96 0.39 6.76
CA ASP A 81 16.26 1.05 6.81
C ASP A 81 16.45 2.00 5.63
N TYR A 82 15.98 1.60 4.45
CA TYR A 82 16.03 2.44 3.27
C TYR A 82 15.17 3.70 3.45
N VAL A 83 13.90 3.55 3.80
CA VAL A 83 12.99 4.70 3.94
C VAL A 83 13.43 5.66 5.03
N LYS A 84 13.98 5.14 6.14
CA LYS A 84 14.52 5.97 7.22
C LYS A 84 15.72 6.80 6.76
N ARG A 85 16.66 6.20 6.02
CA ARG A 85 17.84 6.92 5.49
C ARG A 85 17.47 8.00 4.48
N HIS A 86 16.36 7.84 3.76
CA HIS A 86 15.89 8.80 2.76
C HIS A 86 14.81 9.76 3.28
N ASN A 87 14.55 9.76 4.60
CA ASN A 87 13.53 10.59 5.25
C ASN A 87 12.12 10.40 4.65
N ILE A 88 11.78 9.19 4.23
CA ILE A 88 10.46 8.84 3.71
C ILE A 88 9.61 8.36 4.90
N ALA A 89 8.49 9.02 5.14
CA ALA A 89 7.53 8.58 6.15
C ALA A 89 6.77 7.34 5.66
N VAL A 90 6.39 6.46 6.59
CA VAL A 90 5.57 5.28 6.27
C VAL A 90 4.36 5.25 7.21
N THR A 91 3.19 5.01 6.66
CA THR A 91 1.96 4.76 7.41
C THR A 91 1.30 3.46 6.95
N ASN A 92 0.52 2.84 7.83
CA ASN A 92 -0.24 1.61 7.56
C ASN A 92 -1.63 1.69 8.19
N VAL A 93 -2.46 0.65 7.97
CA VAL A 93 -3.81 0.55 8.55
C VAL A 93 -3.81 -0.50 9.65
N ALA A 94 -3.37 -0.10 10.84
CA ALA A 94 -3.28 -1.00 11.99
C ALA A 94 -4.67 -1.34 12.56
N GLY A 95 -4.89 -2.64 12.88
CA GLY A 95 -6.02 -3.11 13.67
C GLY A 95 -7.39 -3.12 12.97
N TYR A 96 -7.50 -2.74 11.71
CA TYR A 96 -8.80 -2.63 11.01
C TYR A 96 -9.54 -3.97 10.86
N SER A 97 -8.83 -5.07 10.75
CA SER A 97 -9.41 -6.40 10.49
C SER A 97 -9.45 -7.33 11.70
N THR A 98 -9.02 -6.88 12.87
CA THR A 98 -8.89 -7.74 14.07
C THR A 98 -10.18 -8.45 14.41
N VAL A 99 -11.30 -7.74 14.47
CA VAL A 99 -12.62 -8.32 14.79
C VAL A 99 -13.06 -9.29 13.70
N SER A 100 -12.95 -8.90 12.43
CA SER A 100 -13.35 -9.74 11.29
C SER A 100 -12.55 -11.05 11.21
N VAL A 101 -11.23 -10.98 11.45
CA VAL A 101 -10.37 -12.17 11.48
C VAL A 101 -10.75 -13.09 12.63
N ALA A 102 -10.98 -12.54 13.83
CA ALA A 102 -11.41 -13.32 14.98
C ALA A 102 -12.76 -14.02 14.73
N GLN A 103 -13.77 -13.28 14.24
CA GLN A 103 -15.08 -13.83 13.90
C GLN A 103 -14.96 -14.96 12.87
N HIS A 104 -14.18 -14.75 11.80
CA HIS A 104 -14.00 -15.76 10.77
C HIS A 104 -13.31 -17.03 11.31
N THR A 105 -12.31 -16.86 12.17
CA THR A 105 -11.61 -17.96 12.83
C THR A 105 -12.58 -18.80 13.66
N PHE A 106 -13.41 -18.18 14.49
CA PHE A 106 -14.42 -18.89 15.27
C PHE A 106 -15.51 -19.50 14.40
N ALA A 107 -15.94 -18.84 13.33
CA ALA A 107 -16.90 -19.43 12.39
C ALA A 107 -16.36 -20.71 11.76
N MET A 108 -15.11 -20.76 11.35
CA MET A 108 -14.47 -21.97 10.83
C MET A 108 -14.31 -23.05 11.92
N TYR A 109 -13.93 -22.64 13.12
CA TYR A 109 -13.82 -23.57 14.26
C TYR A 109 -15.16 -24.25 14.55
N PHE A 110 -16.24 -23.49 14.70
CA PHE A 110 -17.57 -24.05 14.96
C PHE A 110 -18.07 -24.90 13.79
N TYR A 111 -17.86 -24.48 12.56
CA TYR A 111 -18.22 -25.27 11.39
C TYR A 111 -17.56 -26.65 11.40
N LEU A 112 -16.31 -26.75 11.82
CA LEU A 112 -15.58 -28.03 11.92
C LEU A 112 -15.98 -28.82 13.18
N ALA A 113 -16.26 -28.17 14.30
CA ALA A 113 -16.61 -28.81 15.56
C ALA A 113 -18.03 -29.41 15.57
N GLU A 114 -18.96 -28.82 14.81
CA GLU A 114 -20.36 -29.26 14.71
C GLU A 114 -20.58 -30.36 13.66
N LYS A 115 -19.56 -30.77 12.93
CA LYS A 115 -19.57 -31.92 12.01
C LYS A 115 -19.16 -33.21 12.72
#